data_6167296bce6d2968721d642da06ce8d9
#
_entry.id   6167296bce6d2968721d642da06ce8d9
#
_cell.length_a   1.000
_cell.length_b   1.000
_cell.length_c   1.000
_cell.angle_alpha   90.00
_cell.angle_beta   90.00
_cell.angle_gamma   90.00
#
_symmetry.space_group_name_H-M   'P 1'
#
loop_
_entity.id
_entity.type
_entity.pdbx_description
1 polymer ?
#
loop_
_entity_poly.entity_id
_entity_poly.type
_entity_poly.pdbx_seq_one_letter_code
_entity_poly.pdbx_strand_id
1 'polypeptide(L)'
;MSKYKGYIISDLHIGIKNTKKLYEEYKNIFINNIKNEKKDFIIICGDYFDHKLFLNDEFTSYAYTMMVDLINACDKSTKIRIVYGTESHECNQYDFIDKLSEISKMDIKVIKYASDEELLPNLHILYLPEEHILDKNEYYKEYFKEDKKYDYVFGHGVIREAMKEAATQIENKSSNRKSVPVFSTAELRRICKGQVYFGHYHINTDLDDIYYVGSFTRWQFGEEGRKGFYKVIYDTENNEYHNEFIENTMCDIYKTISFGYQNKVFDSMNNMEKELDKIDKLIKGKLFDHVRFEFNIPESQENPESIMNYINERYKFNDNVKTEIVHGYIENKKKKQKEEIQKKNDKYSFIFDKNMSLEDKTSYFINIEYNRDISSDKISMYLYKPLNEILSE
;
A
#
# COMPACT_ATOMS: atom_id res chain seq x y z
N MET A 1 -21.75 32.31 10.86
CA MET A 1 -20.81 31.82 9.81
C MET A 1 -20.19 30.54 10.31
N SER A 2 -20.66 29.40 9.83
CA SER A 2 -20.09 28.13 10.25
C SER A 2 -19.19 27.58 9.13
N LYS A 3 -17.89 27.81 9.29
CA LYS A 3 -16.86 27.13 8.49
C LYS A 3 -16.30 26.00 9.31
N TYR A 4 -16.38 24.79 8.78
CA TYR A 4 -15.73 23.63 9.37
C TYR A 4 -14.36 23.44 8.78
N LYS A 5 -13.38 23.22 9.64
CA LYS A 5 -12.00 22.98 9.28
C LYS A 5 -11.59 21.56 9.68
N GLY A 6 -11.07 20.81 8.74
CA GLY A 6 -10.57 19.46 8.96
C GLY A 6 -9.15 19.25 8.47
N TYR A 7 -8.55 18.15 8.90
CA TYR A 7 -7.25 17.68 8.42
C TYR A 7 -7.34 16.20 8.06
N ILE A 8 -6.71 15.83 6.96
CA ILE A 8 -6.78 14.49 6.40
C ILE A 8 -5.37 13.98 6.16
N ILE A 9 -5.02 12.89 6.81
CA ILE A 9 -3.72 12.22 6.69
C ILE A 9 -3.96 10.74 6.38
N SER A 10 -3.01 10.05 5.77
CA SER A 10 -3.13 8.65 5.38
C SER A 10 -1.81 7.92 5.38
N ASP A 11 -1.88 6.59 5.38
CA ASP A 11 -0.76 5.68 5.13
C ASP A 11 0.48 6.02 5.97
N LEU A 12 0.28 6.02 7.30
CA LEU A 12 1.36 6.28 8.26
C LEU A 12 2.31 5.09 8.39
N HIS A 13 1.81 3.86 8.24
CA HIS A 13 2.59 2.62 8.30
C HIS A 13 3.53 2.55 9.50
N ILE A 14 2.98 2.78 10.71
CA ILE A 14 3.75 2.66 11.95
C ILE A 14 4.19 1.21 12.13
N GLY A 15 5.49 0.98 12.33
CA GLY A 15 6.09 -0.34 12.39
C GLY A 15 7.09 -0.58 11.26
N ILE A 16 7.08 0.25 10.22
CA ILE A 16 8.10 0.20 9.19
C ILE A 16 9.45 0.64 9.74
N LYS A 17 10.52 0.14 9.16
CA LYS A 17 11.90 0.54 9.49
C LYS A 17 12.00 2.08 9.41
N ASN A 18 12.50 2.73 10.45
CA ASN A 18 12.56 4.19 10.65
C ASN A 18 11.29 4.83 11.26
N THR A 19 10.47 4.10 11.97
CA THR A 19 9.31 4.65 12.69
C THR A 19 9.68 5.83 13.62
N LYS A 20 10.89 5.84 14.19
CA LYS A 20 11.38 6.99 14.96
C LYS A 20 11.43 8.26 14.11
N LYS A 21 11.93 8.18 12.89
CA LYS A 21 11.97 9.32 11.96
C LYS A 21 10.55 9.75 11.56
N LEU A 22 9.67 8.80 11.24
CA LEU A 22 8.26 9.07 11.00
C LEU A 22 7.65 9.87 12.16
N TYR A 23 7.92 9.48 13.40
CA TYR A 23 7.42 10.19 14.56
C TYR A 23 7.95 11.62 14.65
N GLU A 24 9.23 11.83 14.37
CA GLU A 24 9.84 13.17 14.33
C GLU A 24 9.20 14.04 13.24
N GLU A 25 8.99 13.50 12.05
CA GLU A 25 8.28 14.17 10.95
C GLU A 25 6.84 14.50 11.33
N TYR A 26 6.10 13.50 11.86
CA TYR A 26 4.72 13.67 12.31
C TYR A 26 4.58 14.77 13.34
N LYS A 27 5.44 14.80 14.34
CA LYS A 27 5.44 15.81 15.39
C LYS A 27 5.75 17.21 14.85
N ASN A 28 6.81 17.32 14.02
CA ASN A 28 7.27 18.62 13.55
C ASN A 28 6.44 19.19 12.39
N ILE A 29 5.90 18.34 11.53
CA ILE A 29 5.11 18.79 10.37
C ILE A 29 3.62 18.70 10.69
N PHE A 30 3.06 17.55 11.03
CA PHE A 30 1.62 17.43 11.21
C PHE A 30 1.14 18.10 12.51
N ILE A 31 1.64 17.64 13.66
CA ILE A 31 1.19 18.15 14.97
C ILE A 31 1.46 19.65 15.12
N ASN A 32 2.63 20.15 14.71
CA ASN A 32 2.94 21.57 14.82
C ASN A 32 2.07 22.45 13.94
N ASN A 33 1.61 21.96 12.79
CA ASN A 33 0.66 22.69 11.93
C ASN A 33 -0.73 22.76 12.53
N ILE A 34 -1.18 21.71 13.21
CA ILE A 34 -2.56 21.64 13.69
C ILE A 34 -2.76 22.21 15.10
N LYS A 35 -1.75 22.14 16.00
CA LYS A 35 -1.91 22.37 17.44
C LYS A 35 -2.47 23.75 17.82
N ASN A 36 -2.18 24.79 17.03
CA ASN A 36 -2.59 26.16 17.30
C ASN A 36 -3.76 26.65 16.42
N GLU A 37 -4.29 25.78 15.59
CA GLU A 37 -5.43 26.10 14.73
C GLU A 37 -6.72 25.47 15.26
N LYS A 38 -7.85 26.16 15.09
CA LYS A 38 -9.15 25.52 15.30
C LYS A 38 -9.31 24.40 14.28
N LYS A 39 -9.71 23.23 14.75
CA LYS A 39 -10.04 22.06 13.94
C LYS A 39 -11.30 21.41 14.45
N ASP A 40 -12.23 21.15 13.57
CA ASP A 40 -13.51 20.56 13.89
C ASP A 40 -13.46 19.03 13.75
N PHE A 41 -12.63 18.53 12.78
CA PHE A 41 -12.43 17.10 12.60
C PHE A 41 -11.02 16.76 12.08
N ILE A 42 -10.62 15.51 12.30
CA ILE A 42 -9.41 14.89 11.73
C ILE A 42 -9.78 13.51 11.21
N ILE A 43 -9.32 13.20 10.00
CA ILE A 43 -9.53 11.91 9.36
C ILE A 43 -8.17 11.26 9.06
N ILE A 44 -8.02 10.00 9.45
CA ILE A 44 -6.91 9.15 9.05
C ILE A 44 -7.49 8.16 8.04
N CYS A 45 -7.09 8.26 6.77
CA CYS A 45 -7.63 7.46 5.66
C CYS A 45 -6.91 6.10 5.51
N GLY A 46 -6.80 5.34 6.60
CA GLY A 46 -6.29 3.97 6.62
C GLY A 46 -4.78 3.85 6.71
N ASP A 47 -4.35 2.60 6.83
CA ASP A 47 -2.95 2.17 6.98
C ASP A 47 -2.18 2.97 8.04
N TYR A 48 -2.78 3.02 9.24
CA TYR A 48 -2.13 3.60 10.42
C TYR A 48 -0.94 2.75 10.84
N PHE A 49 -1.08 1.42 10.79
CA PHE A 49 -0.02 0.45 11.03
C PHE A 49 0.55 -0.09 9.72
N ASP A 50 1.77 -0.64 9.76
CA ASP A 50 2.39 -1.36 8.63
C ASP A 50 2.14 -2.87 8.70
N HIS A 51 2.10 -3.40 9.92
CA HIS A 51 1.87 -4.81 10.21
C HIS A 51 1.43 -4.96 11.67
N LYS A 52 1.16 -6.19 12.10
CA LYS A 52 0.85 -6.49 13.50
C LYS A 52 2.04 -6.17 14.39
N LEU A 53 1.85 -5.24 15.33
CA LEU A 53 2.84 -4.89 16.35
C LEU A 53 2.67 -5.75 17.59
N PHE A 54 3.77 -6.09 18.22
CA PHE A 54 3.80 -6.81 19.50
C PHE A 54 4.11 -5.83 20.64
N LEU A 55 3.68 -6.14 21.86
CA LEU A 55 3.86 -5.26 23.02
C LEU A 55 5.32 -4.93 23.34
N ASN A 56 6.25 -5.79 22.95
CA ASN A 56 7.70 -5.60 23.14
C ASN A 56 8.36 -4.87 21.96
N ASP A 57 7.64 -4.55 20.91
CA ASP A 57 8.17 -3.76 19.80
C ASP A 57 8.27 -2.29 20.19
N GLU A 58 9.40 -1.67 19.89
CA GLU A 58 9.57 -0.22 20.10
C GLU A 58 8.52 0.61 19.33
N PHE A 59 8.06 0.10 18.21
CA PHE A 59 7.06 0.73 17.34
C PHE A 59 5.69 0.87 18.01
N THR A 60 5.34 -0.05 18.91
CA THR A 60 4.09 0.04 19.69
C THR A 60 4.07 1.33 20.51
N SER A 61 5.18 1.68 21.15
CA SER A 61 5.33 2.94 21.89
C SER A 61 5.08 4.16 20.99
N TYR A 62 5.60 4.16 19.76
CA TYR A 62 5.36 5.25 18.82
C TYR A 62 3.89 5.34 18.39
N ALA A 63 3.22 4.22 18.14
CA ALA A 63 1.81 4.21 17.77
C ALA A 63 0.94 4.89 18.85
N TYR A 64 1.16 4.54 20.11
CA TYR A 64 0.46 5.18 21.23
C TYR A 64 0.83 6.66 21.35
N THR A 65 2.11 7.00 21.28
CA THR A 65 2.59 8.38 21.46
C THR A 65 2.04 9.29 20.36
N MET A 66 2.03 8.85 19.10
CA MET A 66 1.48 9.62 17.99
C MET A 66 -0.01 9.93 18.18
N MET A 67 -0.80 8.97 18.67
CA MET A 67 -2.21 9.20 18.97
C MET A 67 -2.40 10.12 20.17
N VAL A 68 -1.60 9.97 21.21
CA VAL A 68 -1.64 10.88 22.39
C VAL A 68 -1.25 12.31 21.98
N ASP A 69 -0.22 12.49 21.14
CA ASP A 69 0.15 13.80 20.64
C ASP A 69 -0.97 14.43 19.79
N LEU A 70 -1.67 13.61 18.98
CA LEU A 70 -2.84 14.06 18.23
C LEU A 70 -3.96 14.54 19.16
N ILE A 71 -4.31 13.75 20.17
CA ILE A 71 -5.33 14.09 21.14
C ILE A 71 -4.97 15.39 21.88
N ASN A 72 -3.72 15.54 22.29
CA ASN A 72 -3.24 16.73 23.00
C ASN A 72 -3.20 17.99 22.09
N ALA A 73 -3.10 17.81 20.78
CA ALA A 73 -3.15 18.90 19.82
C ALA A 73 -4.57 19.34 19.47
N CYS A 74 -5.59 18.64 19.94
CA CYS A 74 -6.99 18.85 19.59
C CYS A 74 -7.81 19.42 20.77
N ASP A 75 -8.87 20.15 20.43
CA ASP A 75 -9.90 20.52 21.39
C ASP A 75 -10.84 19.32 21.65
N LYS A 76 -11.49 19.29 22.81
CA LYS A 76 -12.42 18.20 23.17
C LYS A 76 -13.60 18.03 22.22
N SER A 77 -13.95 19.07 21.50
CA SER A 77 -15.02 19.07 20.48
C SER A 77 -14.57 18.50 19.14
N THR A 78 -13.26 18.37 18.90
CA THR A 78 -12.72 17.83 17.65
C THR A 78 -13.12 16.37 17.50
N LYS A 79 -13.65 16.02 16.31
CA LYS A 79 -14.00 14.63 15.97
C LYS A 79 -12.81 13.96 15.28
N ILE A 80 -12.41 12.78 15.72
CA ILE A 80 -11.34 12.00 15.08
C ILE A 80 -11.95 10.73 14.51
N ARG A 81 -11.69 10.45 13.24
CA ARG A 81 -12.12 9.23 12.55
C ARG A 81 -10.92 8.56 11.91
N ILE A 82 -10.80 7.28 12.15
CA ILE A 82 -9.76 6.43 11.57
C ILE A 82 -10.49 5.43 10.67
N VAL A 83 -10.38 5.61 9.37
CA VAL A 83 -10.89 4.66 8.38
C VAL A 83 -9.98 3.44 8.38
N TYR A 84 -10.54 2.24 8.43
CA TYR A 84 -9.76 1.01 8.43
C TYR A 84 -9.13 0.81 7.04
N GLY A 85 -7.82 0.54 7.02
CA GLY A 85 -7.04 0.32 5.81
C GLY A 85 -6.94 -1.16 5.43
N THR A 86 -5.80 -1.53 4.85
CA THR A 86 -5.52 -2.90 4.40
C THR A 86 -5.45 -3.86 5.60
N GLU A 87 -6.23 -4.94 5.60
CA GLU A 87 -6.34 -5.90 6.72
C GLU A 87 -4.98 -6.44 7.19
N SER A 88 -4.05 -6.72 6.25
CA SER A 88 -2.71 -7.21 6.59
C SER A 88 -1.84 -6.17 7.29
N HIS A 89 -2.13 -4.90 7.13
CA HIS A 89 -1.47 -3.79 7.82
C HIS A 89 -2.12 -3.54 9.18
N GLU A 90 -3.42 -3.42 9.20
CA GLU A 90 -4.17 -3.01 10.39
C GLU A 90 -4.31 -4.11 11.43
N CYS A 91 -4.40 -5.37 11.04
CA CYS A 91 -4.43 -6.56 11.92
C CYS A 91 -5.36 -6.44 13.13
N ASN A 92 -6.41 -5.64 13.03
CA ASN A 92 -7.42 -5.40 14.09
C ASN A 92 -6.83 -4.98 15.46
N GLN A 93 -5.79 -4.14 15.49
CA GLN A 93 -5.05 -3.77 16.70
C GLN A 93 -5.40 -2.38 17.25
N TYR A 94 -6.66 -1.95 17.10
CA TYR A 94 -7.14 -0.61 17.48
C TYR A 94 -7.78 -0.52 18.88
N ASP A 95 -7.78 -1.57 19.69
CA ASP A 95 -8.46 -1.60 21.00
C ASP A 95 -7.99 -0.48 21.95
N PHE A 96 -6.75 -0.01 21.79
CA PHE A 96 -6.22 1.11 22.57
C PHE A 96 -6.90 2.44 22.24
N ILE A 97 -7.44 2.60 21.04
CA ILE A 97 -8.13 3.83 20.61
C ILE A 97 -9.40 4.04 21.43
N ASP A 98 -10.16 2.98 21.68
CA ASP A 98 -11.37 3.05 22.52
C ASP A 98 -11.02 3.52 23.93
N LYS A 99 -9.91 3.02 24.50
CA LYS A 99 -9.42 3.46 25.80
C LYS A 99 -8.93 4.90 25.80
N LEU A 100 -8.26 5.34 24.77
CA LEU A 100 -7.84 6.74 24.63
C LEU A 100 -9.06 7.67 24.46
N SER A 101 -10.09 7.25 23.73
CA SER A 101 -11.36 7.97 23.62
C SER A 101 -12.04 8.15 24.97
N GLU A 102 -12.18 7.06 25.76
CA GLU A 102 -12.73 7.10 27.10
C GLU A 102 -11.97 8.04 28.04
N ILE A 103 -10.63 7.93 28.08
CA ILE A 103 -9.77 8.73 28.98
C ILE A 103 -9.76 10.19 28.56
N SER A 104 -9.62 10.49 27.29
CA SER A 104 -9.57 11.86 26.77
C SER A 104 -10.94 12.54 26.76
N LYS A 105 -12.04 11.77 26.80
CA LYS A 105 -13.42 12.22 26.59
C LYS A 105 -13.61 12.91 25.23
N MET A 106 -12.86 12.51 24.24
CA MET A 106 -12.99 12.96 22.85
C MET A 106 -13.77 11.93 22.03
N ASP A 107 -14.46 12.38 21.01
CA ASP A 107 -15.16 11.52 20.08
C ASP A 107 -14.16 10.98 19.02
N ILE A 108 -13.56 9.84 19.34
CA ILE A 108 -12.61 9.13 18.48
C ILE A 108 -13.24 7.80 18.10
N LYS A 109 -13.31 7.50 16.78
CA LYS A 109 -13.88 6.25 16.28
C LYS A 109 -13.00 5.63 15.20
N VAL A 110 -12.87 4.31 15.27
CA VAL A 110 -12.32 3.49 14.19
C VAL A 110 -13.47 2.98 13.33
N ILE A 111 -13.44 3.29 12.06
CA ILE A 111 -14.49 2.94 11.09
C ILE A 111 -14.04 1.70 10.33
N LYS A 112 -14.49 0.52 10.75
CA LYS A 112 -14.10 -0.77 10.19
C LYS A 112 -14.97 -1.24 9.04
N TYR A 113 -16.18 -0.68 8.91
CA TYR A 113 -17.17 -1.05 7.91
C TYR A 113 -17.73 0.21 7.26
N ALA A 114 -18.20 0.07 6.02
CA ALA A 114 -18.88 1.16 5.33
C ALA A 114 -19.99 1.74 6.20
N SER A 115 -19.99 3.04 6.37
CA SER A 115 -20.97 3.74 7.19
C SER A 115 -21.05 5.21 6.83
N ASP A 116 -22.19 5.83 7.14
CA ASP A 116 -22.37 7.27 6.99
C ASP A 116 -22.78 7.90 8.32
N GLU A 117 -22.42 9.15 8.51
CA GLU A 117 -22.83 9.94 9.68
C GLU A 117 -22.98 11.45 9.34
N GLU A 118 -23.80 12.13 10.11
CA GLU A 118 -23.72 13.59 10.22
C GLU A 118 -22.64 13.90 11.27
N LEU A 119 -21.40 14.12 10.81
CA LEU A 119 -20.24 14.30 11.68
C LEU A 119 -20.34 15.59 12.52
N LEU A 120 -20.84 16.65 11.90
CA LEU A 120 -21.14 17.95 12.47
C LEU A 120 -22.45 18.45 11.86
N PRO A 121 -23.16 19.43 12.44
CA PRO A 121 -24.41 19.92 11.87
C PRO A 121 -24.32 20.29 10.38
N ASN A 122 -25.13 19.63 9.57
CA ASN A 122 -25.15 19.75 8.10
C ASN A 122 -23.82 19.36 7.39
N LEU A 123 -23.03 18.48 8.01
CA LEU A 123 -21.84 17.90 7.42
C LEU A 123 -21.98 16.38 7.36
N HIS A 124 -22.41 15.87 6.21
CA HIS A 124 -22.67 14.46 5.96
C HIS A 124 -21.47 13.77 5.32
N ILE A 125 -21.00 12.73 5.97
CA ILE A 125 -19.78 12.00 5.58
C ILE A 125 -20.15 10.56 5.25
N LEU A 126 -19.52 10.01 4.21
CA LEU A 126 -19.48 8.58 3.93
C LEU A 126 -18.06 8.06 4.16
N TYR A 127 -17.95 6.92 4.81
CA TYR A 127 -16.70 6.20 5.02
C TYR A 127 -16.73 4.89 4.23
N LEU A 128 -15.66 4.64 3.48
CA LEU A 128 -15.45 3.46 2.64
C LEU A 128 -14.13 2.80 3.00
N PRO A 129 -14.04 2.05 4.13
CA PRO A 129 -12.84 1.31 4.48
C PRO A 129 -12.55 0.19 3.48
N GLU A 130 -11.33 -0.36 3.51
CA GLU A 130 -10.98 -1.51 2.69
C GLU A 130 -11.61 -2.78 3.26
N GLU A 131 -12.60 -3.29 2.57
CA GLU A 131 -13.36 -4.46 2.98
C GLU A 131 -13.30 -5.56 1.90
N HIS A 132 -13.26 -6.83 2.33
CA HIS A 132 -13.38 -7.95 1.43
C HIS A 132 -14.84 -8.38 1.33
N ILE A 133 -15.48 -8.08 0.22
CA ILE A 133 -16.92 -8.29 0.00
C ILE A 133 -17.18 -9.22 -1.20
N LEU A 134 -18.37 -9.84 -1.25
CA LEU A 134 -18.78 -10.74 -2.35
C LEU A 134 -19.33 -9.97 -3.54
N ASP A 135 -20.24 -9.03 -3.27
CA ASP A 135 -20.93 -8.23 -4.28
C ASP A 135 -20.90 -6.75 -3.86
N LYS A 136 -20.17 -5.96 -4.61
CA LYS A 136 -20.03 -4.52 -4.38
C LYS A 136 -21.35 -3.78 -4.46
N ASN A 137 -22.17 -4.09 -5.49
CA ASN A 137 -23.39 -3.33 -5.75
C ASN A 137 -24.44 -3.58 -4.69
N GLU A 138 -24.58 -4.83 -4.24
CA GLU A 138 -25.52 -5.15 -3.17
C GLU A 138 -25.03 -4.61 -1.82
N TYR A 139 -23.73 -4.74 -1.53
CA TYR A 139 -23.16 -4.30 -0.25
C TYR A 139 -23.27 -2.78 -0.04
N TYR A 140 -22.92 -1.99 -1.06
CA TYR A 140 -22.97 -0.52 -0.96
C TYR A 140 -24.28 0.10 -1.42
N LYS A 141 -25.30 -0.68 -1.76
CA LYS A 141 -26.60 -0.25 -2.29
C LYS A 141 -27.22 0.91 -1.52
N GLU A 142 -27.19 0.83 -0.17
CA GLU A 142 -27.81 1.84 0.68
C GLU A 142 -27.04 3.18 0.69
N TYR A 143 -25.74 3.16 0.41
CA TYR A 143 -24.89 4.34 0.40
C TYR A 143 -24.85 5.02 -0.98
N PHE A 144 -25.07 4.28 -2.06
CA PHE A 144 -25.00 4.74 -3.44
C PHE A 144 -26.35 5.04 -4.07
N LYS A 145 -27.39 5.32 -3.26
CA LYS A 145 -28.72 5.76 -3.75
C LYS A 145 -28.62 7.12 -4.42
N GLU A 146 -29.48 7.39 -5.42
CA GLU A 146 -29.50 8.64 -6.19
C GLU A 146 -29.85 9.87 -5.34
N ASP A 147 -30.67 9.68 -4.32
CA ASP A 147 -31.12 10.73 -3.39
C ASP A 147 -30.13 10.99 -2.24
N LYS A 148 -29.15 10.11 -2.01
CA LYS A 148 -28.11 10.31 -1.02
C LYS A 148 -26.95 11.14 -1.58
N LYS A 149 -26.58 12.19 -0.87
CA LYS A 149 -25.45 13.06 -1.21
C LYS A 149 -24.64 13.36 0.05
N TYR A 150 -23.34 13.15 -0.04
CA TYR A 150 -22.39 13.41 1.03
C TYR A 150 -21.55 14.64 0.73
N ASP A 151 -21.14 15.35 1.78
CA ASP A 151 -20.26 16.50 1.67
C ASP A 151 -18.81 16.06 1.44
N TYR A 152 -18.40 15.00 2.13
CA TYR A 152 -17.13 14.32 1.89
C TYR A 152 -17.31 12.81 1.86
N VAL A 153 -16.42 12.15 1.11
CA VAL A 153 -16.25 10.70 1.16
C VAL A 153 -14.80 10.42 1.54
N PHE A 154 -14.62 9.67 2.62
CA PHE A 154 -13.31 9.23 3.07
C PHE A 154 -13.19 7.72 2.93
N GLY A 155 -12.10 7.24 2.33
CA GLY A 155 -11.94 5.83 2.10
C GLY A 155 -10.50 5.34 2.11
N HIS A 156 -10.37 4.02 2.02
CA HIS A 156 -9.12 3.34 1.77
C HIS A 156 -9.36 2.24 0.76
N GLY A 157 -8.54 2.17 -0.29
CA GLY A 157 -8.68 1.15 -1.33
C GLY A 157 -8.48 1.68 -2.74
N VAL A 158 -9.06 1.00 -3.73
CA VAL A 158 -8.72 1.17 -5.14
C VAL A 158 -9.76 2.00 -5.89
N ILE A 159 -9.31 3.05 -6.57
CA ILE A 159 -10.07 3.81 -7.56
C ILE A 159 -9.53 3.46 -8.95
N ARG A 160 -10.42 3.04 -9.85
CA ARG A 160 -10.07 2.49 -11.17
C ARG A 160 -9.14 3.39 -11.97
N GLU A 161 -9.46 4.68 -12.02
CA GLU A 161 -8.76 5.64 -12.87
C GLU A 161 -7.33 5.97 -12.35
N ALA A 162 -7.03 5.62 -11.10
CA ALA A 162 -5.67 5.71 -10.56
C ALA A 162 -4.82 4.46 -10.84
N MET A 163 -5.42 3.37 -11.31
CA MET A 163 -4.70 2.13 -11.63
C MET A 163 -3.87 2.30 -12.90
N LYS A 164 -2.64 1.77 -12.88
CA LYS A 164 -1.87 1.61 -14.13
C LYS A 164 -2.55 0.56 -15.01
N GLU A 165 -2.52 0.73 -16.34
CA GLU A 165 -3.18 -0.13 -17.34
C GLU A 165 -3.00 -1.65 -17.13
N ALA A 166 -1.85 -2.07 -16.57
CA ALA A 166 -1.56 -3.47 -16.32
C ALA A 166 -2.42 -4.10 -15.20
N ALA A 167 -3.03 -3.30 -14.33
CA ALA A 167 -3.83 -3.77 -13.20
C ALA A 167 -5.32 -3.95 -13.55
N THR A 168 -5.80 -3.28 -14.61
CA THR A 168 -7.22 -3.32 -15.05
C THR A 168 -7.71 -4.70 -15.53
N GLN A 169 -6.80 -5.63 -15.83
CA GLN A 169 -7.15 -6.99 -16.26
C GLN A 169 -7.68 -7.91 -15.13
N ILE A 170 -7.58 -7.46 -13.86
CA ILE A 170 -7.98 -8.28 -12.69
C ILE A 170 -9.50 -8.25 -12.44
N GLU A 171 -10.19 -7.22 -12.92
CA GLU A 171 -11.61 -6.98 -12.62
C GLU A 171 -12.61 -7.96 -13.25
N ASN A 172 -12.25 -8.73 -14.26
CA ASN A 172 -13.20 -9.49 -15.09
C ASN A 172 -13.38 -10.96 -14.69
N LYS A 173 -12.90 -11.38 -13.53
CA LYS A 173 -13.18 -12.74 -13.05
C LYS A 173 -14.26 -12.68 -11.96
N SER A 174 -15.48 -12.99 -12.33
CA SER A 174 -16.54 -13.37 -11.37
C SER A 174 -16.04 -14.58 -10.58
N SER A 175 -15.40 -14.31 -9.46
CA SER A 175 -15.03 -15.35 -8.50
C SER A 175 -16.05 -15.34 -7.38
N ASN A 176 -16.55 -16.51 -6.98
CA ASN A 176 -17.33 -16.69 -5.75
C ASN A 176 -16.46 -16.41 -4.49
N ARG A 177 -15.47 -15.56 -4.59
CA ARG A 177 -14.54 -15.19 -3.51
C ARG A 177 -14.70 -13.72 -3.19
N LYS A 178 -14.62 -13.40 -1.92
CA LYS A 178 -14.56 -12.01 -1.45
C LYS A 178 -13.33 -11.30 -2.02
N SER A 179 -13.51 -10.08 -2.49
CA SER A 179 -12.43 -9.24 -3.02
C SER A 179 -12.59 -7.80 -2.54
N VAL A 180 -11.50 -7.04 -2.58
CA VAL A 180 -11.53 -5.60 -2.33
C VAL A 180 -12.29 -4.92 -3.46
N PRO A 181 -13.27 -4.05 -3.17
CA PRO A 181 -14.03 -3.34 -4.18
C PRO A 181 -13.18 -2.29 -4.89
N VAL A 182 -13.38 -2.17 -6.20
CA VAL A 182 -12.80 -1.11 -7.00
C VAL A 182 -13.89 -0.08 -7.30
N PHE A 183 -13.69 1.16 -6.89
CA PHE A 183 -14.59 2.27 -7.19
C PHE A 183 -14.17 2.98 -8.47
N SER A 184 -15.11 3.63 -9.16
CA SER A 184 -14.81 4.55 -10.25
C SER A 184 -14.99 6.00 -9.80
N THR A 185 -14.28 6.93 -10.43
CA THR A 185 -14.49 8.37 -10.19
C THR A 185 -15.92 8.77 -10.47
N ALA A 186 -16.56 8.18 -11.47
CA ALA A 186 -17.96 8.46 -11.82
C ALA A 186 -18.94 8.03 -10.71
N GLU A 187 -18.73 6.87 -10.09
CA GLU A 187 -19.54 6.40 -8.95
C GLU A 187 -19.40 7.34 -7.76
N LEU A 188 -18.17 7.73 -7.42
CA LEU A 188 -17.89 8.60 -6.27
C LEU A 188 -18.45 10.02 -6.47
N ARG A 189 -18.29 10.62 -7.66
CA ARG A 189 -18.87 11.94 -7.99
C ARG A 189 -20.38 11.94 -7.95
N ARG A 190 -21.02 10.82 -8.29
CA ARG A 190 -22.48 10.73 -8.25
C ARG A 190 -23.03 10.92 -6.84
N ILE A 191 -22.33 10.53 -5.80
CA ILE A 191 -22.76 10.56 -4.39
C ILE A 191 -22.10 11.65 -3.56
N CYS A 192 -20.99 12.25 -4.01
CA CYS A 192 -20.28 13.31 -3.31
C CYS A 192 -20.59 14.68 -3.91
N LYS A 193 -20.95 15.65 -3.08
CA LYS A 193 -21.15 17.07 -3.47
C LYS A 193 -19.83 17.84 -3.45
N GLY A 194 -18.95 17.51 -2.51
CA GLY A 194 -17.69 18.17 -2.27
C GLY A 194 -16.51 17.32 -2.73
N GLN A 195 -15.71 16.83 -1.81
CA GLN A 195 -14.43 16.21 -2.12
C GLN A 195 -14.32 14.80 -1.57
N VAL A 196 -13.57 13.95 -2.29
CA VAL A 196 -13.31 12.56 -1.93
C VAL A 196 -11.83 12.38 -1.60
N TYR A 197 -11.52 11.70 -0.50
CA TYR A 197 -10.15 11.42 -0.07
C TYR A 197 -9.95 9.94 0.22
N PHE A 198 -8.96 9.34 -0.42
CA PHE A 198 -8.61 7.93 -0.26
C PHE A 198 -7.14 7.75 0.15
N GLY A 199 -6.88 6.74 0.97
CA GLY A 199 -5.57 6.14 1.19
C GLY A 199 -5.34 4.94 0.28
N HIS A 200 -4.29 4.18 0.53
CA HIS A 200 -3.84 2.97 -0.17
C HIS A 200 -2.74 3.21 -1.21
N TYR A 201 -2.87 4.19 -2.10
CA TYR A 201 -1.77 4.57 -2.99
C TYR A 201 -0.91 5.64 -2.32
N HIS A 202 0.39 5.33 -2.18
CA HIS A 202 1.34 6.20 -1.49
C HIS A 202 1.70 7.47 -2.26
N ILE A 203 1.27 7.60 -3.50
CA ILE A 203 1.52 8.79 -4.34
C ILE A 203 0.31 9.72 -4.25
N ASN A 204 0.54 10.95 -3.79
CA ASN A 204 -0.48 12.00 -3.82
C ASN A 204 -0.94 12.22 -5.26
N THR A 205 -2.23 12.08 -5.50
CA THR A 205 -2.83 12.15 -6.83
C THR A 205 -4.14 12.93 -6.77
N ASP A 206 -4.34 13.83 -7.73
CA ASP A 206 -5.57 14.58 -7.92
C ASP A 206 -6.28 14.07 -9.18
N LEU A 207 -7.52 13.64 -9.02
CA LEU A 207 -8.40 13.14 -10.07
C LEU A 207 -9.66 14.04 -10.14
N ASP A 208 -9.50 15.35 -10.09
CA ASP A 208 -10.58 16.32 -10.20
C ASP A 208 -11.61 16.18 -9.06
N ASP A 209 -11.30 16.75 -7.90
CA ASP A 209 -12.02 16.64 -6.61
C ASP A 209 -12.03 15.24 -5.95
N ILE A 210 -11.30 14.29 -6.50
CA ILE A 210 -11.04 12.99 -5.90
C ILE A 210 -9.54 12.86 -5.69
N TYR A 211 -9.11 12.71 -4.44
CA TYR A 211 -7.72 12.76 -4.04
C TYR A 211 -7.26 11.44 -3.44
N TYR A 212 -6.14 10.91 -3.93
CA TYR A 212 -5.32 10.07 -3.06
C TYR A 212 -4.46 10.97 -2.18
N VAL A 213 -4.60 10.80 -0.87
CA VAL A 213 -3.84 11.60 0.11
C VAL A 213 -2.35 11.33 -0.07
N GLY A 214 -2.01 10.08 -0.37
CA GLY A 214 -0.65 9.59 -0.38
C GLY A 214 -0.12 9.30 1.03
N SER A 215 0.99 8.57 1.11
CA SER A 215 1.63 8.34 2.41
C SER A 215 2.21 9.64 2.97
N PHE A 216 2.19 9.77 4.30
CA PHE A 216 2.70 10.96 4.99
C PHE A 216 4.21 11.14 4.80
N THR A 217 4.96 10.05 4.68
CA THR A 217 6.40 10.06 4.42
C THR A 217 6.78 9.12 3.27
N ARG A 218 8.05 9.13 2.86
CA ARG A 218 8.59 8.20 1.88
C ARG A 218 9.22 7.00 2.56
N TRP A 219 8.91 5.83 2.03
CA TRP A 219 9.41 4.56 2.57
C TRP A 219 10.40 3.89 1.62
N GLN A 220 10.25 4.12 0.31
CA GLN A 220 10.96 3.35 -0.69
C GLN A 220 11.13 4.12 -2.01
N PHE A 221 11.96 3.57 -2.88
CA PHE A 221 12.09 4.04 -4.25
C PHE A 221 10.79 3.84 -5.05
N GLY A 222 10.50 4.78 -5.93
CA GLY A 222 9.26 4.81 -6.69
C GLY A 222 8.18 5.72 -6.09
N GLU A 223 8.37 6.21 -4.88
CA GLU A 223 7.48 7.15 -4.20
C GLU A 223 7.95 8.60 -4.33
N GLU A 224 8.40 9.02 -5.52
CA GLU A 224 8.99 10.34 -5.73
C GLU A 224 7.98 11.51 -5.66
N GLY A 225 6.67 11.23 -5.55
CA GLY A 225 5.62 12.23 -5.43
C GLY A 225 5.69 13.04 -4.12
N ARG A 226 4.81 14.06 -4.05
CA ARG A 226 4.65 14.87 -2.83
C ARG A 226 4.14 14.01 -1.68
N LYS A 227 4.61 14.29 -0.47
CA LYS A 227 4.22 13.63 0.78
C LYS A 227 3.68 14.67 1.75
N GLY A 228 2.67 14.31 2.54
CA GLY A 228 2.07 15.26 3.46
C GLY A 228 0.63 14.92 3.82
N PHE A 229 -0.20 15.95 3.94
CA PHE A 229 -1.59 15.85 4.37
C PHE A 229 -2.42 16.99 3.81
N TYR A 230 -3.74 16.84 3.83
CA TYR A 230 -4.67 17.90 3.42
C TYR A 230 -5.24 18.66 4.61
N LYS A 231 -5.36 19.97 4.45
CA LYS A 231 -6.23 20.85 5.24
C LYS A 231 -7.46 21.14 4.38
N VAL A 232 -8.65 20.95 4.94
CA VAL A 232 -9.92 21.18 4.24
C VAL A 232 -10.78 22.18 5.00
N ILE A 233 -11.53 22.95 4.25
CA ILE A 233 -12.50 23.92 4.78
C ILE A 233 -13.82 23.75 4.04
N TYR A 234 -14.89 23.51 4.78
CA TYR A 234 -16.25 23.55 4.25
C TYR A 234 -16.98 24.78 4.75
N ASP A 235 -17.36 25.65 3.83
CA ASP A 235 -18.21 26.81 4.08
C ASP A 235 -19.67 26.40 3.90
N THR A 236 -20.37 26.20 5.01
CA THR A 236 -21.77 25.72 5.00
C THR A 236 -22.76 26.74 4.48
N GLU A 237 -22.43 28.03 4.46
CA GLU A 237 -23.31 29.08 3.97
C GLU A 237 -23.30 29.17 2.44
N ASN A 238 -22.09 29.07 1.87
CA ASN A 238 -21.89 29.15 0.43
C ASN A 238 -21.88 27.77 -0.25
N ASN A 239 -21.87 26.71 0.53
CA ASN A 239 -21.71 25.31 0.08
C ASN A 239 -20.43 25.15 -0.76
N GLU A 240 -19.34 25.73 -0.29
CA GLU A 240 -18.03 25.71 -0.95
C GLU A 240 -17.03 24.84 -0.20
N TYR A 241 -16.26 24.08 -0.96
CA TYR A 241 -15.24 23.16 -0.46
C TYR A 241 -13.86 23.61 -0.93
N HIS A 242 -12.96 23.83 0.03
CA HIS A 242 -11.58 24.23 -0.25
C HIS A 242 -10.64 23.23 0.37
N ASN A 243 -9.51 22.98 -0.30
CA ASN A 243 -8.42 22.20 0.27
C ASN A 243 -7.07 22.85 0.00
N GLU A 244 -6.11 22.47 0.84
CA GLU A 244 -4.71 22.85 0.72
C GLU A 244 -3.88 21.62 1.08
N PHE A 245 -2.98 21.19 0.18
CA PHE A 245 -2.02 20.16 0.49
C PHE A 245 -0.80 20.74 1.20
N ILE A 246 -0.56 20.29 2.43
CA ILE A 246 0.59 20.69 3.25
C ILE A 246 1.66 19.64 3.12
N GLU A 247 2.79 20.02 2.52
CA GLU A 247 3.88 19.10 2.23
C GLU A 247 4.73 18.78 3.45
N ASN A 248 5.06 17.49 3.63
CA ASN A 248 6.07 17.04 4.57
C ASN A 248 7.45 17.28 3.98
N THR A 249 8.06 18.41 4.36
CA THR A 249 9.38 18.81 3.88
C THR A 249 10.55 18.11 4.61
N MET A 250 10.26 17.28 5.61
CA MET A 250 11.27 16.55 6.38
C MET A 250 11.52 15.13 5.88
N CYS A 251 10.65 14.61 5.00
CA CYS A 251 10.80 13.25 4.50
C CYS A 251 12.04 13.11 3.60
N ASP A 252 12.67 11.92 3.65
CA ASP A 252 13.81 11.59 2.82
C ASP A 252 13.50 11.73 1.33
N ILE A 253 14.51 12.14 0.56
CA ILE A 253 14.42 12.22 -0.88
C ILE A 253 15.03 10.96 -1.49
N TYR A 254 14.18 10.13 -2.09
CA TYR A 254 14.57 8.95 -2.85
C TYR A 254 14.64 9.31 -4.32
N LYS A 255 15.73 8.94 -4.99
CA LYS A 255 15.92 9.19 -6.42
C LYS A 255 16.37 7.94 -7.16
N THR A 256 15.59 7.56 -8.17
CA THR A 256 15.99 6.54 -9.13
C THR A 256 16.63 7.20 -10.34
N ILE A 257 17.81 6.75 -10.72
CA ILE A 257 18.55 7.22 -11.88
C ILE A 257 18.74 6.03 -12.83
N SER A 258 18.09 6.08 -13.97
CA SER A 258 18.14 5.01 -14.96
C SER A 258 19.16 5.33 -16.05
N PHE A 259 20.05 4.39 -16.32
CA PHE A 259 21.02 4.44 -17.42
C PHE A 259 20.59 3.48 -18.54
N GLY A 260 20.84 3.88 -19.78
CA GLY A 260 20.54 3.06 -20.95
C GLY A 260 19.08 3.10 -21.42
N TYR A 261 18.25 4.01 -20.90
CA TYR A 261 16.90 4.22 -21.40
C TYR A 261 16.94 4.84 -22.81
N GLN A 262 16.08 4.38 -23.72
CA GLN A 262 15.97 4.86 -25.11
C GLN A 262 17.24 4.67 -25.99
N ASN A 263 17.79 3.45 -26.06
CA ASN A 263 18.92 3.10 -26.94
C ASN A 263 20.24 3.85 -26.67
N LYS A 264 20.39 4.53 -25.56
CA LYS A 264 21.70 4.98 -25.10
C LYS A 264 22.44 3.80 -24.48
N VAL A 265 23.07 3.02 -25.32
CA VAL A 265 23.99 1.95 -24.92
C VAL A 265 25.13 2.59 -24.13
N PHE A 266 25.64 1.90 -23.11
CA PHE A 266 26.92 2.28 -22.52
C PHE A 266 28.02 2.03 -23.52
N ASP A 267 28.28 3.03 -24.34
CA ASP A 267 29.27 2.92 -25.45
C ASP A 267 30.70 2.72 -24.95
N SER A 268 30.97 3.11 -23.69
CA SER A 268 32.28 2.91 -23.07
C SER A 268 32.24 3.15 -21.56
N MET A 269 33.18 2.54 -20.83
CA MET A 269 33.42 2.83 -19.40
C MET A 269 33.68 4.31 -19.14
N ASN A 270 34.37 5.02 -20.05
CA ASN A 270 34.63 6.46 -19.89
C ASN A 270 33.37 7.32 -19.88
N ASN A 271 32.36 6.96 -20.66
CA ASN A 271 31.09 7.68 -20.65
C ASN A 271 30.29 7.42 -19.33
N MET A 272 30.34 6.17 -18.88
CA MET A 272 29.76 5.81 -17.57
C MET A 272 30.43 6.58 -16.43
N GLU A 273 31.77 6.65 -16.36
CA GLU A 273 32.50 7.38 -15.35
C GLU A 273 32.12 8.86 -15.29
N LYS A 274 32.03 9.52 -16.46
CA LYS A 274 31.60 10.94 -16.50
C LYS A 274 30.19 11.15 -15.96
N GLU A 275 29.28 10.24 -16.20
CA GLU A 275 27.93 10.33 -15.63
C GLU A 275 27.95 10.04 -14.13
N LEU A 276 28.69 9.05 -13.67
CA LEU A 276 28.86 8.75 -12.24
C LEU A 276 29.53 9.92 -11.50
N ASP A 277 30.49 10.63 -12.10
CA ASP A 277 31.11 11.83 -11.51
C ASP A 277 30.10 12.99 -11.35
N LYS A 278 29.14 13.13 -12.25
CA LYS A 278 28.04 14.09 -12.07
C LYS A 278 27.15 13.69 -10.89
N ILE A 279 26.83 12.41 -10.80
CA ILE A 279 26.00 11.88 -9.72
C ILE A 279 26.69 11.99 -8.37
N ASP A 280 28.00 11.74 -8.30
CA ASP A 280 28.79 11.94 -7.07
C ASP A 280 28.71 13.38 -6.55
N LYS A 281 28.66 14.36 -7.44
CA LYS A 281 28.47 15.77 -7.06
C LYS A 281 27.09 16.00 -6.48
N LEU A 282 26.06 15.36 -7.03
CA LEU A 282 24.68 15.47 -6.51
C LEU A 282 24.55 14.81 -5.14
N ILE A 283 25.14 13.61 -4.96
CA ILE A 283 25.17 12.90 -3.68
C ILE A 283 25.93 13.72 -2.62
N LYS A 284 27.13 14.24 -2.97
CA LYS A 284 27.92 15.10 -2.08
C LYS A 284 27.19 16.39 -1.72
N GLY A 285 26.39 16.93 -2.63
CA GLY A 285 25.54 18.10 -2.41
C GLY A 285 24.32 17.83 -1.54
N LYS A 286 24.10 16.59 -1.08
CA LYS A 286 22.93 16.15 -0.30
C LYS A 286 21.58 16.52 -0.95
N LEU A 287 21.51 16.46 -2.27
CA LEU A 287 20.27 16.67 -3.01
C LEU A 287 19.34 15.45 -2.91
N PHE A 288 19.89 14.28 -2.53
CA PHE A 288 19.17 13.03 -2.32
C PHE A 288 19.66 12.36 -1.05
N ASP A 289 18.75 11.79 -0.28
CA ASP A 289 19.08 10.98 0.89
C ASP A 289 19.35 9.54 0.48
N HIS A 290 18.61 9.04 -0.54
CA HIS A 290 18.76 7.69 -1.07
C HIS A 290 18.79 7.73 -2.60
N VAL A 291 19.76 7.03 -3.19
CA VAL A 291 19.91 6.92 -4.66
C VAL A 291 19.90 5.47 -5.08
N ARG A 292 19.08 5.16 -6.08
CA ARG A 292 19.08 3.87 -6.76
C ARG A 292 19.53 4.05 -8.20
N PHE A 293 20.54 3.28 -8.61
CA PHE A 293 20.95 3.18 -9.98
C PHE A 293 20.28 1.98 -10.65
N GLU A 294 19.55 2.24 -11.73
CA GLU A 294 18.99 1.22 -12.60
C GLU A 294 19.73 1.18 -13.91
N PHE A 295 20.22 0.02 -14.29
CA PHE A 295 20.96 -0.19 -15.53
C PHE A 295 20.15 -1.02 -16.50
N ASN A 296 19.78 -0.42 -17.64
CA ASN A 296 19.19 -1.10 -18.78
C ASN A 296 20.33 -1.63 -19.67
N ILE A 297 20.76 -2.86 -19.43
CA ILE A 297 21.84 -3.50 -20.16
C ILE A 297 21.24 -4.42 -21.21
N PRO A 298 21.52 -4.21 -22.55
CA PRO A 298 21.04 -5.11 -23.59
C PRO A 298 21.65 -6.51 -23.43
N GLU A 299 20.91 -7.53 -23.86
CA GLU A 299 21.36 -8.93 -23.81
C GLU A 299 22.68 -9.18 -24.58
N SER A 300 22.94 -8.33 -25.57
CA SER A 300 24.14 -8.40 -26.41
C SER A 300 25.39 -7.86 -25.74
N GLN A 301 25.28 -7.25 -24.57
CA GLN A 301 26.45 -6.66 -23.91
C GLN A 301 27.17 -7.73 -23.08
N GLU A 302 28.42 -7.96 -23.40
CA GLU A 302 29.27 -8.87 -22.65
C GLU A 302 29.48 -8.34 -21.21
N ASN A 303 29.12 -9.19 -20.24
CA ASN A 303 29.42 -9.04 -18.82
C ASN A 303 28.75 -7.86 -18.08
N PRO A 304 27.40 -7.86 -17.90
CA PRO A 304 26.72 -6.90 -17.06
C PRO A 304 27.16 -6.95 -15.58
N GLU A 305 27.67 -8.09 -15.13
CA GLU A 305 28.15 -8.26 -13.75
C GLU A 305 29.39 -7.42 -13.45
N SER A 306 30.26 -7.18 -14.44
CA SER A 306 31.43 -6.33 -14.24
C SER A 306 31.08 -4.86 -14.00
N ILE A 307 30.03 -4.38 -14.64
CA ILE A 307 29.51 -3.02 -14.45
C ILE A 307 28.92 -2.89 -13.03
N MET A 308 28.13 -3.86 -12.60
CA MET A 308 27.59 -3.88 -11.24
C MET A 308 28.71 -3.92 -10.20
N ASN A 309 29.69 -4.79 -10.39
CA ASN A 309 30.80 -4.92 -9.45
C ASN A 309 31.58 -3.61 -9.36
N TYR A 310 31.84 -2.93 -10.48
CA TYR A 310 32.50 -1.64 -10.49
C TYR A 310 31.71 -0.59 -9.69
N ILE A 311 30.40 -0.52 -9.86
CA ILE A 311 29.54 0.46 -9.18
C ILE A 311 29.40 0.10 -7.70
N ASN A 312 29.22 -1.17 -7.37
CA ASN A 312 29.16 -1.62 -6.00
C ASN A 312 30.48 -1.31 -5.23
N GLU A 313 31.63 -1.50 -5.87
CA GLU A 313 32.91 -1.12 -5.29
C GLU A 313 33.07 0.41 -5.12
N ARG A 314 32.57 1.21 -6.08
CA ARG A 314 32.61 2.67 -6.00
C ARG A 314 31.80 3.21 -4.83
N TYR A 315 30.64 2.58 -4.52
CA TYR A 315 29.69 3.04 -3.51
C TYR A 315 29.60 2.12 -2.28
N LYS A 316 30.49 1.16 -2.11
CA LYS A 316 30.41 0.14 -1.04
C LYS A 316 30.38 0.69 0.39
N PHE A 317 30.82 1.92 0.59
CA PHE A 317 30.79 2.61 1.89
C PHE A 317 29.64 3.63 2.00
N ASN A 318 28.69 3.61 1.09
CA ASN A 318 27.54 4.49 1.11
C ASN A 318 26.25 3.69 1.15
N ASP A 319 25.74 3.44 2.35
CA ASP A 319 24.53 2.63 2.60
C ASP A 319 23.26 3.20 1.94
N ASN A 320 23.31 4.48 1.53
CA ASN A 320 22.20 5.15 0.88
C ASN A 320 22.20 4.98 -0.65
N VAL A 321 23.22 4.33 -1.21
CA VAL A 321 23.32 4.03 -2.64
C VAL A 321 22.96 2.57 -2.89
N LYS A 322 21.94 2.32 -3.73
CA LYS A 322 21.57 1.00 -4.22
C LYS A 322 21.80 0.90 -5.71
N THR A 323 22.20 -0.27 -6.15
CA THR A 323 22.39 -0.58 -7.56
C THR A 323 21.50 -1.74 -7.98
N GLU A 324 20.83 -1.60 -9.11
CA GLU A 324 19.92 -2.62 -9.64
C GLU A 324 20.06 -2.71 -11.17
N ILE A 325 20.10 -3.93 -11.72
CA ILE A 325 19.99 -4.14 -13.17
C ILE A 325 18.53 -4.35 -13.53
N VAL A 326 17.99 -3.48 -14.37
CA VAL A 326 16.60 -3.49 -14.83
C VAL A 326 16.57 -3.69 -16.35
N HIS A 327 15.71 -4.57 -16.84
CA HIS A 327 15.46 -4.92 -18.24
C HIS A 327 16.52 -5.77 -18.96
N GLY A 328 16.14 -6.48 -19.98
CA GLY A 328 16.97 -7.44 -20.76
C GLY A 328 17.40 -8.65 -19.94
N TYR A 329 18.24 -8.45 -18.94
CA TYR A 329 18.74 -9.52 -18.06
C TYR A 329 17.64 -10.07 -17.12
N ILE A 330 16.80 -9.19 -16.58
CA ILE A 330 15.70 -9.59 -15.68
C ILE A 330 14.54 -10.24 -16.45
N GLU A 331 14.24 -9.77 -17.67
CA GLU A 331 13.21 -10.40 -18.49
C GLU A 331 13.59 -11.83 -18.85
N ASN A 332 14.85 -12.08 -19.20
CA ASN A 332 15.35 -13.43 -19.42
C ASN A 332 15.35 -14.30 -18.17
N LYS A 333 15.73 -13.73 -17.03
CA LYS A 333 15.64 -14.45 -15.74
C LYS A 333 14.19 -14.78 -15.37
N LYS A 334 13.26 -13.82 -15.57
CA LYS A 334 11.81 -14.05 -15.38
C LYS A 334 11.25 -15.04 -16.39
N LYS A 335 11.72 -15.01 -17.65
CA LYS A 335 11.33 -15.97 -18.69
C LYS A 335 11.85 -17.37 -18.36
N LYS A 336 13.11 -17.51 -17.95
CA LYS A 336 13.66 -18.78 -17.47
C LYS A 336 12.94 -19.30 -16.22
N GLN A 337 12.63 -18.41 -15.26
CA GLN A 337 11.84 -18.81 -14.08
C GLN A 337 10.42 -19.22 -14.45
N LYS A 338 9.78 -18.52 -15.40
CA LYS A 338 8.45 -18.93 -15.91
C LYS A 338 8.52 -20.27 -16.63
N GLU A 339 9.56 -20.51 -17.45
CA GLU A 339 9.78 -21.80 -18.10
C GLU A 339 10.07 -22.92 -17.11
N GLU A 340 10.82 -22.66 -16.02
CA GLU A 340 11.04 -23.61 -14.93
C GLU A 340 9.77 -23.89 -14.12
N ILE A 341 8.97 -22.85 -13.85
CA ILE A 341 7.65 -23.00 -13.21
C ILE A 341 6.70 -23.78 -14.11
N GLN A 342 6.70 -23.46 -15.42
CA GLN A 342 5.90 -24.20 -16.40
C GLN A 342 6.32 -25.67 -16.46
N LYS A 343 7.61 -25.95 -16.56
CA LYS A 343 8.13 -27.34 -16.50
C LYS A 343 7.78 -28.05 -15.19
N LYS A 344 7.81 -27.35 -14.05
CA LYS A 344 7.33 -27.90 -12.77
C LYS A 344 5.83 -28.18 -12.80
N ASN A 345 5.03 -27.24 -13.31
CA ASN A 345 3.59 -27.42 -13.44
C ASN A 345 3.25 -28.57 -14.38
N ASP A 346 3.97 -28.71 -15.49
CA ASP A 346 3.82 -29.84 -16.42
C ASP A 346 4.23 -31.15 -15.77
N LYS A 347 5.32 -31.17 -14.96
CA LYS A 347 5.78 -32.34 -14.20
C LYS A 347 4.72 -32.85 -13.20
N TYR A 348 3.91 -31.95 -12.63
CA TYR A 348 2.87 -32.28 -11.65
C TYR A 348 1.44 -32.14 -12.17
N SER A 349 1.25 -31.99 -13.49
CA SER A 349 -0.08 -31.80 -14.11
C SER A 349 -1.03 -32.97 -13.81
N PHE A 350 -0.51 -34.18 -13.63
CA PHE A 350 -1.27 -35.37 -13.26
C PHE A 350 -2.05 -35.22 -11.94
N ILE A 351 -1.62 -34.35 -11.02
CA ILE A 351 -2.33 -34.09 -9.74
C ILE A 351 -3.74 -33.56 -10.01
N PHE A 352 -3.90 -32.79 -11.11
CA PHE A 352 -5.18 -32.18 -11.49
C PHE A 352 -5.98 -33.06 -12.49
N ASP A 353 -5.44 -34.21 -12.91
CA ASP A 353 -6.18 -35.13 -13.79
C ASP A 353 -7.34 -35.77 -13.01
N LYS A 354 -8.56 -35.50 -13.46
CA LYS A 354 -9.80 -36.01 -12.84
C LYS A 354 -10.04 -37.50 -13.12
N ASN A 355 -9.32 -38.08 -14.08
CA ASN A 355 -9.47 -39.48 -14.48
C ASN A 355 -8.46 -40.38 -13.73
N MET A 356 -7.47 -39.82 -13.06
CA MET A 356 -6.54 -40.58 -12.23
C MET A 356 -7.07 -40.74 -10.82
N SER A 357 -6.97 -41.95 -10.28
CA SER A 357 -7.27 -42.24 -8.88
C SER A 357 -6.24 -41.52 -7.95
N LEU A 358 -6.56 -41.39 -6.67
CA LEU A 358 -5.66 -40.79 -5.68
C LEU A 358 -4.42 -41.68 -5.48
N GLU A 359 -4.60 -42.99 -5.54
CA GLU A 359 -3.55 -44.00 -5.45
C GLU A 359 -2.60 -43.90 -6.64
N ASP A 360 -3.12 -43.74 -7.86
CA ASP A 360 -2.31 -43.57 -9.06
C ASP A 360 -1.51 -42.28 -9.01
N LYS A 361 -2.13 -41.17 -8.59
CA LYS A 361 -1.46 -39.89 -8.40
C LYS A 361 -0.32 -39.98 -7.38
N THR A 362 -0.57 -40.68 -6.27
CA THR A 362 0.43 -40.87 -5.22
C THR A 362 1.58 -41.76 -5.71
N SER A 363 1.29 -42.83 -6.41
CA SER A 363 2.28 -43.70 -7.04
C SER A 363 3.16 -42.93 -8.02
N TYR A 364 2.54 -42.13 -8.89
CA TYR A 364 3.24 -41.30 -9.87
C TYR A 364 4.10 -40.20 -9.23
N PHE A 365 3.60 -39.60 -8.17
CA PHE A 365 4.37 -38.62 -7.38
C PHE A 365 5.61 -39.23 -6.75
N ILE A 366 5.47 -40.40 -6.12
CA ILE A 366 6.60 -41.10 -5.49
C ILE A 366 7.65 -41.50 -6.53
N ASN A 367 7.22 -41.96 -7.70
CA ASN A 367 8.14 -42.29 -8.80
C ASN A 367 8.92 -41.06 -9.24
N ILE A 368 8.25 -39.95 -9.47
CA ILE A 368 8.87 -38.68 -9.96
C ILE A 368 9.84 -38.09 -8.94
N GLU A 369 9.48 -38.08 -7.64
CA GLU A 369 10.27 -37.37 -6.62
C GLU A 369 11.37 -38.23 -6.01
N TYR A 370 11.10 -39.50 -5.86
CA TYR A 370 12.00 -40.40 -5.13
C TYR A 370 12.62 -41.48 -6.00
N ASN A 371 12.31 -41.52 -7.29
CA ASN A 371 12.74 -42.53 -8.24
C ASN A 371 12.47 -43.97 -7.73
N ARG A 372 11.25 -44.14 -7.16
CA ARG A 372 10.80 -45.44 -6.62
C ARG A 372 9.50 -45.85 -7.27
N ASP A 373 9.50 -47.01 -7.88
CA ASP A 373 8.32 -47.61 -8.50
C ASP A 373 7.50 -48.33 -7.44
N ILE A 374 6.40 -47.74 -7.01
CA ILE A 374 5.44 -48.30 -6.04
C ILE A 374 4.09 -48.37 -6.74
N SER A 375 3.52 -49.54 -6.87
CA SER A 375 2.22 -49.72 -7.53
C SER A 375 1.07 -49.09 -6.72
N SER A 376 0.04 -48.61 -7.42
CA SER A 376 -1.18 -48.03 -6.83
C SER A 376 -1.87 -49.00 -5.86
N ASP A 377 -1.83 -50.29 -6.15
CA ASP A 377 -2.38 -51.33 -5.25
C ASP A 377 -1.67 -51.37 -3.89
N LYS A 378 -0.33 -51.21 -3.87
CA LYS A 378 0.43 -51.11 -2.63
C LYS A 378 0.11 -49.81 -1.88
N ILE A 379 -0.01 -48.72 -2.59
CA ILE A 379 -0.43 -47.41 -2.01
C ILE A 379 -1.79 -47.57 -1.36
N SER A 380 -2.76 -48.15 -2.08
CA SER A 380 -4.11 -48.38 -1.54
C SER A 380 -4.06 -49.25 -0.29
N MET A 381 -3.30 -50.34 -0.33
CA MET A 381 -3.23 -51.32 0.78
C MET A 381 -2.59 -50.75 2.05
N TYR A 382 -1.50 -50.01 1.91
CA TYR A 382 -0.70 -49.58 3.07
C TYR A 382 -0.94 -48.18 3.56
N LEU A 383 -1.59 -47.34 2.75
CA LEU A 383 -1.82 -45.94 3.11
C LEU A 383 -3.33 -45.60 3.17
N TYR A 384 -4.09 -45.88 2.13
CA TYR A 384 -5.46 -45.40 2.05
C TYR A 384 -6.49 -46.30 2.74
N LYS A 385 -6.34 -47.61 2.73
CA LYS A 385 -7.23 -48.51 3.51
C LYS A 385 -7.19 -48.24 5.01
N PRO A 386 -6.02 -48.17 5.65
CA PRO A 386 -5.97 -47.83 7.07
C PRO A 386 -6.47 -46.42 7.39
N LEU A 387 -6.26 -45.46 6.49
CA LEU A 387 -6.74 -44.08 6.67
C LEU A 387 -8.28 -44.01 6.60
N ASN A 388 -8.88 -44.72 5.66
CA ASN A 388 -10.33 -44.80 5.52
C ASN A 388 -11.00 -45.54 6.70
N GLU A 389 -10.36 -46.52 7.25
CA GLU A 389 -10.84 -47.21 8.48
C GLU A 389 -10.85 -46.24 9.67
N ILE A 390 -9.81 -45.44 9.86
CA ILE A 390 -9.72 -44.43 10.93
C ILE A 390 -10.75 -43.31 10.74
N LEU A 391 -11.02 -42.90 9.52
CA LEU A 391 -11.97 -41.81 9.21
C LEU A 391 -13.44 -42.23 9.23
N SER A 392 -13.70 -43.54 9.30
CA SER A 392 -15.05 -44.12 9.39
C SER A 392 -15.50 -44.46 10.80
N GLU A 393 -14.61 -44.38 11.79
CA GLU A 393 -14.88 -44.39 13.23
C GLU A 393 -15.17 -42.99 13.77
#